data_217dc1ce4cb5f5ef8a27c5ec9fa1598a
#
_entry.id   217dc1ce4cb5f5ef8a27c5ec9fa1598a
#
_cell.length_a   1.000
_cell.length_b   1.000
_cell.length_c   1.000
_cell.angle_alpha   90.00
_cell.angle_beta   90.00
_cell.angle_gamma   90.00
#
_symmetry.space_group_name_H-M   'P 1'
#
loop_
_entity.id
_entity.type
_entity.pdbx_description
1 polymer ?
#
loop_
_entity_poly.entity_id
_entity_poly.type
_entity_poly.pdbx_seq_one_letter_code
_entity_poly.pdbx_strand_id
1 'polypeptide(L)'
;MGSVQDRTFKRKLKKMKELRTKKPKIQPDATEADESEVKDETVESTSNGVQSEEKGAVAGAPGGNFQPGSGVRLSIMSDQRFDALKGDVSDLTLDAIKRMGFTHMTEIQSKSIPSLLEGRDLMGAAKTGSGKTLAFLIPAIELLYKLKFMPRNGTGCVIISPTRELSMQTYGVVAELLEGHSLTHGLIMGGANRQAEAQKLGKGVNILVATPGRLLDHLQNTQEFMVKNLKCLIIDEADRILDIGFEQEMQQILRLMPKKRQTMLFSATQTKKVDDLIQMALHKEPMFVGVDDDSDMATVEGLQQGYVVCPSEKRFLLLFTFLKKNRNKKVMVFLSSCNSVKFHHELLNYIDLPVSCIH
;
A
#
# COMPACT_ATOMS: atom_id res chain seq x y z
N MET A 1 -46.41 13.45 -29.58
CA MET A 1 -45.75 14.60 -28.94
C MET A 1 -44.51 14.09 -28.21
N GLY A 2 -43.32 14.17 -28.83
CA GLY A 2 -42.08 13.74 -28.20
C GLY A 2 -41.64 14.77 -27.15
N SER A 3 -41.29 14.29 -25.96
CA SER A 3 -40.99 15.12 -24.82
C SER A 3 -39.75 15.99 -25.06
N VAL A 4 -39.71 17.15 -24.40
CA VAL A 4 -38.62 18.13 -24.48
C VAL A 4 -37.26 17.49 -24.13
N GLN A 5 -37.26 16.45 -23.34
CA GLN A 5 -36.07 15.67 -22.95
C GLN A 5 -35.43 14.93 -24.15
N ASP A 6 -36.21 14.39 -25.07
CA ASP A 6 -35.71 13.62 -26.23
C ASP A 6 -34.99 14.54 -27.26
N ARG A 7 -35.42 15.79 -27.38
CA ARG A 7 -34.75 16.79 -28.24
C ARG A 7 -33.42 17.27 -27.67
N THR A 8 -33.33 17.38 -26.36
CA THR A 8 -32.09 17.79 -25.66
C THR A 8 -31.04 16.70 -25.75
N PHE A 9 -31.45 15.43 -25.66
CA PHE A 9 -30.58 14.25 -25.78
C PHE A 9 -29.98 14.17 -27.21
N LYS A 10 -30.81 14.31 -28.24
CA LYS A 10 -30.31 14.28 -29.65
C LYS A 10 -29.34 15.41 -29.97
N ARG A 11 -29.57 16.64 -29.42
CA ARG A 11 -28.66 17.78 -29.58
C ARG A 11 -27.31 17.57 -28.89
N LYS A 12 -27.28 16.99 -27.67
CA LYS A 12 -26.03 16.68 -26.96
C LYS A 12 -25.24 15.59 -27.66
N LEU A 13 -25.88 14.54 -28.18
CA LEU A 13 -25.25 13.48 -28.94
C LEU A 13 -24.58 13.97 -30.25
N LYS A 14 -25.24 14.93 -30.94
CA LYS A 14 -24.68 15.55 -32.15
C LYS A 14 -23.46 16.39 -31.85
N LYS A 15 -23.46 17.15 -30.74
CA LYS A 15 -22.30 17.96 -30.30
C LYS A 15 -21.10 17.13 -29.91
N MET A 16 -21.30 15.94 -29.30
CA MET A 16 -20.24 15.01 -28.99
C MET A 16 -19.63 14.34 -30.25
N LYS A 17 -20.44 14.05 -31.28
CA LYS A 17 -19.92 13.54 -32.56
C LYS A 17 -19.07 14.57 -33.29
N GLU A 18 -19.40 15.83 -33.24
CA GLU A 18 -18.66 16.95 -33.88
C GLU A 18 -17.31 17.22 -33.16
N LEU A 19 -17.19 16.98 -31.85
CA LEU A 19 -15.95 17.08 -31.09
C LEU A 19 -14.96 15.91 -31.40
N ARG A 20 -15.48 14.78 -31.86
CA ARG A 20 -14.67 13.60 -32.22
C ARG A 20 -14.01 13.67 -33.59
N THR A 21 -14.47 14.57 -34.47
CA THR A 21 -13.95 14.72 -35.84
C THR A 21 -12.80 15.72 -36.01
N LYS A 22 -12.40 16.42 -34.94
CA LYS A 22 -11.23 17.31 -34.94
C LYS A 22 -10.02 16.64 -34.33
N LYS A 23 -9.35 15.72 -35.08
CA LYS A 23 -7.98 15.24 -34.78
C LYS A 23 -6.98 16.01 -35.64
N PRO A 24 -5.84 16.45 -35.09
CA PRO A 24 -4.74 16.95 -35.91
C PRO A 24 -4.06 15.80 -36.66
N LYS A 25 -3.74 16.01 -37.92
CA LYS A 25 -2.97 15.10 -38.79
C LYS A 25 -1.52 15.07 -38.34
N ILE A 26 -1.06 13.87 -37.97
CA ILE A 26 0.37 13.54 -37.85
C ILE A 26 0.69 12.61 -39.00
N GLN A 27 1.72 12.99 -39.82
CA GLN A 27 2.23 12.19 -40.91
C GLN A 27 3.00 10.97 -40.41
N PRO A 28 2.99 9.83 -41.12
CA PRO A 28 3.76 8.65 -40.75
C PRO A 28 5.14 8.70 -41.37
N ASP A 29 6.13 8.40 -40.57
CA ASP A 29 7.47 8.01 -41.06
C ASP A 29 7.56 6.49 -41.07
N ALA A 30 8.10 5.97 -42.17
CA ALA A 30 8.15 4.56 -42.52
C ALA A 30 9.45 3.93 -42.02
N THR A 31 9.39 2.75 -41.43
CA THR A 31 10.43 1.71 -41.57
C THR A 31 9.85 0.32 -41.29
N GLU A 32 10.25 -0.56 -42.19
CA GLU A 32 9.93 -1.94 -42.52
C GLU A 32 9.90 -2.96 -41.37
N ALA A 33 8.91 -3.83 -41.46
CA ALA A 33 8.85 -5.30 -41.56
C ALA A 33 9.82 -6.17 -40.72
N ASP A 34 9.27 -7.05 -39.91
CA ASP A 34 9.61 -8.47 -39.97
C ASP A 34 8.41 -9.31 -39.47
N GLU A 35 8.00 -10.23 -40.34
CA GLU A 35 6.95 -11.24 -40.12
C GLU A 35 7.58 -12.48 -39.47
N SER A 36 7.00 -13.01 -38.39
CA SER A 36 7.18 -14.41 -38.06
C SER A 36 5.87 -15.02 -37.53
N GLU A 37 5.35 -15.91 -38.35
CA GLU A 37 4.23 -16.81 -38.07
C GLU A 37 4.47 -17.65 -36.82
N VAL A 38 3.45 -17.78 -35.96
CA VAL A 38 3.34 -18.88 -34.98
C VAL A 38 1.95 -19.52 -35.08
N LYS A 39 2.00 -20.80 -35.32
CA LYS A 39 0.91 -21.73 -35.62
C LYS A 39 -0.06 -21.94 -34.45
N ASP A 40 -1.34 -22.10 -34.81
CA ASP A 40 -2.41 -22.65 -34.01
C ASP A 40 -2.11 -24.11 -33.58
N GLU A 41 -2.26 -24.40 -32.30
CA GLU A 41 -2.54 -25.76 -31.82
C GLU A 41 -3.78 -25.75 -30.93
N THR A 42 -4.82 -26.38 -31.47
CA THR A 42 -6.06 -26.75 -30.84
C THR A 42 -5.85 -27.94 -29.89
N VAL A 43 -6.29 -27.80 -28.65
CA VAL A 43 -6.46 -28.95 -27.75
C VAL A 43 -7.90 -29.00 -27.24
N GLU A 44 -8.51 -30.13 -27.52
CA GLU A 44 -9.89 -30.51 -27.21
C GLU A 44 -10.15 -30.65 -25.72
N SER A 45 -11.36 -30.24 -25.34
CA SER A 45 -11.91 -30.35 -23.98
C SER A 45 -12.64 -31.68 -23.82
N THR A 46 -12.35 -32.45 -22.80
CA THR A 46 -13.20 -33.53 -22.29
C THR A 46 -13.97 -33.05 -21.06
N SER A 47 -15.27 -33.13 -21.21
CA SER A 47 -16.29 -32.92 -20.18
C SER A 47 -16.43 -34.14 -19.28
N ASN A 48 -16.50 -33.92 -17.95
CA ASN A 48 -17.19 -34.85 -17.05
C ASN A 48 -18.05 -34.07 -16.07
N GLY A 49 -19.35 -34.31 -16.17
CA GLY A 49 -20.37 -33.79 -15.29
C GLY A 49 -20.51 -34.61 -14.01
N VAL A 50 -20.83 -33.90 -12.93
CA VAL A 50 -21.48 -34.51 -11.75
C VAL A 50 -22.61 -33.60 -11.32
N GLN A 51 -23.82 -34.19 -11.31
CA GLN A 51 -25.05 -33.65 -10.73
C GLN A 51 -25.05 -33.82 -9.21
N SER A 52 -25.61 -32.85 -8.47
CA SER A 52 -26.41 -33.11 -7.25
C SER A 52 -27.08 -31.81 -6.82
N GLU A 53 -28.35 -31.75 -6.98
CA GLU A 53 -29.49 -31.77 -6.04
C GLU A 53 -29.65 -30.55 -5.13
N GLU A 54 -30.74 -29.83 -5.43
CA GLU A 54 -31.41 -28.80 -4.59
C GLU A 54 -32.15 -29.44 -3.40
N LYS A 55 -32.15 -28.75 -2.28
CA LYS A 55 -33.24 -28.62 -1.25
C LYS A 55 -32.83 -27.47 -0.34
N GLY A 56 -33.48 -26.35 -0.16
CA GLY A 56 -34.87 -26.03 0.17
C GLY A 56 -35.00 -25.66 1.65
N ALA A 57 -35.34 -24.40 1.95
CA ALA A 57 -36.15 -23.82 3.05
C ALA A 57 -35.45 -22.67 3.81
N VAL A 58 -35.89 -21.46 3.66
CA VAL A 58 -36.90 -20.56 4.32
C VAL A 58 -36.57 -20.16 5.78
N ALA A 59 -36.55 -18.79 5.93
CA ALA A 59 -36.99 -17.93 7.04
C ALA A 59 -36.01 -17.56 8.18
N GLY A 60 -35.97 -16.24 8.45
CA GLY A 60 -35.76 -15.66 9.77
C GLY A 60 -34.65 -14.63 9.89
N ALA A 61 -34.96 -13.33 9.71
CA ALA A 61 -34.20 -12.27 10.36
C ALA A 61 -34.53 -12.27 11.87
N PRO A 62 -33.61 -11.93 12.76
CA PRO A 62 -33.50 -10.56 13.21
C PRO A 62 -32.06 -10.09 13.51
N GLY A 63 -31.92 -8.78 13.72
CA GLY A 63 -30.72 -8.04 13.97
C GLY A 63 -29.75 -8.67 14.98
N GLY A 64 -28.50 -8.70 14.59
CA GLY A 64 -27.41 -9.19 15.41
C GLY A 64 -26.14 -8.44 15.14
N ASN A 65 -25.53 -7.94 16.18
CA ASN A 65 -24.24 -7.30 16.29
C ASN A 65 -23.20 -7.88 15.32
N PHE A 66 -22.56 -7.00 14.58
CA PHE A 66 -21.45 -7.35 13.71
C PHE A 66 -20.24 -7.79 14.57
N GLN A 67 -20.13 -9.07 14.82
CA GLN A 67 -18.88 -9.67 15.27
C GLN A 67 -18.05 -10.02 14.02
N PRO A 68 -16.78 -9.59 13.93
CA PRO A 68 -15.92 -9.99 12.83
C PRO A 68 -15.72 -11.50 12.87
N GLY A 69 -16.01 -12.17 11.75
CA GLY A 69 -15.91 -13.62 11.60
C GLY A 69 -14.55 -14.18 12.03
N SER A 70 -14.59 -15.16 12.89
CA SER A 70 -13.48 -15.80 13.62
C SER A 70 -12.60 -16.75 12.78
N GLY A 71 -12.78 -16.85 11.45
CA GLY A 71 -12.07 -17.84 10.62
C GLY A 71 -10.79 -17.36 9.95
N VAL A 72 -10.69 -16.08 9.58
CA VAL A 72 -9.58 -15.55 8.76
C VAL A 72 -8.42 -14.98 9.61
N ARG A 73 -8.62 -14.79 10.91
CA ARG A 73 -7.60 -14.23 11.82
C ARG A 73 -6.59 -15.22 12.38
N LEU A 74 -6.86 -16.52 12.34
CA LEU A 74 -6.05 -17.52 13.04
C LEU A 74 -4.70 -17.83 12.39
N SER A 75 -4.56 -17.71 11.06
CA SER A 75 -3.31 -18.03 10.36
C SER A 75 -2.23 -16.95 10.42
N ILE A 76 -2.59 -15.71 10.73
CA ILE A 76 -1.63 -14.57 10.78
C ILE A 76 -1.22 -14.23 12.21
N MET A 77 -2.03 -14.62 13.21
CA MET A 77 -1.80 -14.30 14.62
C MET A 77 -0.94 -15.37 15.28
N SER A 78 0.05 -14.92 16.05
CA SER A 78 0.78 -15.81 16.97
C SER A 78 0.08 -15.90 18.31
N ASP A 79 0.39 -16.95 19.09
CA ASP A 79 -0.09 -17.09 20.46
C ASP A 79 0.59 -16.10 21.43
N GLN A 80 1.59 -15.36 20.96
CA GLN A 80 2.34 -14.43 21.79
C GLN A 80 1.61 -13.10 21.94
N ARG A 81 1.48 -12.66 23.20
CA ARG A 81 0.88 -11.38 23.55
C ARG A 81 1.93 -10.27 23.58
N PHE A 82 1.52 -9.03 23.32
CA PHE A 82 2.40 -7.87 23.48
C PHE A 82 2.88 -7.68 24.92
N ASP A 83 2.14 -8.15 25.92
CA ASP A 83 2.54 -8.12 27.33
C ASP A 83 3.86 -8.92 27.58
N ALA A 84 4.19 -9.88 26.74
CA ALA A 84 5.45 -10.63 26.81
C ALA A 84 6.69 -9.75 26.55
N LEU A 85 6.52 -8.59 25.93
CA LEU A 85 7.59 -7.62 25.68
C LEU A 85 7.86 -6.69 26.87
N LYS A 86 7.16 -6.89 28.00
CA LYS A 86 7.33 -6.07 29.20
C LYS A 86 8.75 -6.24 29.75
N GLY A 87 9.43 -5.12 29.96
CA GLY A 87 10.86 -5.08 30.36
C GLY A 87 11.79 -4.74 29.19
N ASP A 88 11.49 -5.19 27.96
CA ASP A 88 12.23 -4.84 26.77
C ASP A 88 11.66 -3.60 26.06
N VAL A 89 10.35 -3.44 26.13
CA VAL A 89 9.57 -2.31 25.60
C VAL A 89 9.03 -1.47 26.75
N SER A 90 9.07 -0.14 26.61
CA SER A 90 8.58 0.81 27.59
C SER A 90 7.07 0.71 27.81
N ASP A 91 6.63 1.00 29.04
CA ASP A 91 5.21 1.03 29.36
C ASP A 91 4.43 2.00 28.48
N LEU A 92 5.04 3.14 28.07
CA LEU A 92 4.43 4.12 27.17
C LEU A 92 4.03 3.49 25.82
N THR A 93 4.93 2.72 25.23
CA THR A 93 4.69 2.03 23.95
C THR A 93 3.67 0.91 24.13
N LEU A 94 3.76 0.11 25.21
CA LEU A 94 2.80 -0.96 25.49
C LEU A 94 1.39 -0.42 25.72
N ASP A 95 1.25 0.69 26.46
CA ASP A 95 -0.04 1.34 26.67
C ASP A 95 -0.63 1.90 25.38
N ALA A 96 0.20 2.44 24.50
CA ALA A 96 -0.24 2.88 23.17
C ALA A 96 -0.77 1.71 22.34
N ILE A 97 -0.06 0.58 22.28
CA ILE A 97 -0.49 -0.64 21.59
C ILE A 97 -1.84 -1.14 22.15
N LYS A 98 -2.00 -1.11 23.46
CA LYS A 98 -3.25 -1.50 24.13
C LYS A 98 -4.41 -0.55 23.80
N ARG A 99 -4.17 0.78 23.76
CA ARG A 99 -5.18 1.77 23.32
C ARG A 99 -5.61 1.54 21.88
N MET A 100 -4.70 1.13 21.00
CA MET A 100 -4.98 0.75 19.60
C MET A 100 -5.78 -0.56 19.49
N GLY A 101 -6.04 -1.27 20.61
CA GLY A 101 -6.84 -2.50 20.66
C GLY A 101 -6.09 -3.78 20.30
N PHE A 102 -4.75 -3.74 20.22
CA PHE A 102 -3.95 -4.93 19.92
C PHE A 102 -3.55 -5.65 21.21
N THR A 103 -3.81 -6.96 21.25
CA THR A 103 -3.50 -7.83 22.40
C THR A 103 -2.46 -8.89 22.06
N HIS A 104 -2.52 -9.45 20.87
CA HIS A 104 -1.62 -10.51 20.38
C HIS A 104 -0.78 -10.01 19.21
N MET A 105 0.44 -10.49 19.13
CA MET A 105 1.33 -10.22 18.01
C MET A 105 0.93 -11.05 16.79
N THR A 106 1.19 -10.53 15.61
CA THR A 106 1.19 -11.33 14.39
C THR A 106 2.48 -12.15 14.31
N GLU A 107 2.52 -13.13 13.44
CA GLU A 107 3.69 -14.00 13.27
C GLU A 107 4.95 -13.20 12.89
N ILE A 108 4.85 -12.25 11.95
CA ILE A 108 5.97 -11.38 11.59
C ILE A 108 6.44 -10.53 12.77
N GLN A 109 5.53 -10.07 13.63
CA GLN A 109 5.87 -9.29 14.82
C GLN A 109 6.60 -10.14 15.85
N SER A 110 6.09 -11.33 16.18
CA SER A 110 6.68 -12.22 17.16
C SER A 110 8.07 -12.72 16.76
N LYS A 111 8.30 -12.95 15.46
CA LYS A 111 9.59 -13.39 14.93
C LYS A 111 10.62 -12.26 14.82
N SER A 112 10.18 -11.01 14.54
CA SER A 112 11.11 -9.91 14.24
C SER A 112 11.40 -8.99 15.42
N ILE A 113 10.41 -8.64 16.25
CA ILE A 113 10.55 -7.63 17.30
C ILE A 113 11.71 -7.95 18.27
N PRO A 114 11.86 -9.17 18.82
CA PRO A 114 12.94 -9.46 19.76
C PRO A 114 14.32 -9.17 19.18
N SER A 115 14.63 -9.68 18.00
CA SER A 115 15.93 -9.45 17.34
C SER A 115 16.17 -8.00 16.94
N LEU A 116 15.11 -7.28 16.59
CA LEU A 116 15.20 -5.85 16.28
C LEU A 116 15.47 -5.01 17.52
N LEU A 117 14.93 -5.40 18.68
CA LEU A 117 15.24 -4.75 19.97
C LEU A 117 16.71 -4.95 20.40
N GLU A 118 17.35 -6.05 19.97
CA GLU A 118 18.79 -6.30 20.13
C GLU A 118 19.66 -5.44 19.18
N GLY A 119 19.06 -4.72 18.25
CA GLY A 119 19.75 -3.86 17.29
C GLY A 119 20.28 -4.56 16.05
N ARG A 120 19.78 -5.76 15.73
CA ARG A 120 20.14 -6.50 14.51
C ARG A 120 19.48 -5.87 13.28
N ASP A 121 20.18 -5.94 12.15
CA ASP A 121 19.59 -5.63 10.84
C ASP A 121 18.64 -6.76 10.42
N LEU A 122 17.58 -6.45 9.72
CA LEU A 122 16.55 -7.41 9.35
C LEU A 122 16.07 -7.23 7.90
N MET A 123 15.90 -8.35 7.21
CA MET A 123 15.14 -8.47 5.98
C MET A 123 13.87 -9.26 6.27
N GLY A 124 12.72 -8.58 6.19
CA GLY A 124 11.40 -9.17 6.44
C GLY A 124 10.67 -9.47 5.13
N ALA A 125 10.41 -10.75 4.86
CA ALA A 125 9.57 -11.18 3.74
C ALA A 125 8.14 -11.42 4.25
N ALA A 126 7.23 -10.49 3.92
CA ALA A 126 5.85 -10.60 4.38
C ALA A 126 4.88 -9.80 3.52
N LYS A 127 3.71 -10.36 3.24
CA LYS A 127 2.64 -9.74 2.44
C LYS A 127 2.06 -8.48 3.12
N THR A 128 1.38 -7.64 2.36
CA THR A 128 0.63 -6.50 2.89
C THR A 128 -0.47 -7.00 3.84
N GLY A 129 -0.66 -6.32 4.97
CA GLY A 129 -1.65 -6.72 5.99
C GLY A 129 -1.16 -7.73 7.03
N SER A 130 0.09 -8.23 6.95
CA SER A 130 0.68 -9.15 7.95
C SER A 130 1.06 -8.51 9.28
N GLY A 131 0.91 -7.18 9.43
CA GLY A 131 1.26 -6.47 10.67
C GLY A 131 2.69 -5.90 10.72
N LYS A 132 3.39 -5.80 9.58
CA LYS A 132 4.77 -5.27 9.46
C LYS A 132 4.95 -3.91 10.14
N THR A 133 3.96 -3.04 10.07
CA THR A 133 4.07 -1.67 10.58
C THR A 133 4.46 -1.63 12.06
N LEU A 134 3.77 -2.39 12.92
CA LEU A 134 4.16 -2.48 14.33
C LEU A 134 5.46 -3.25 14.53
N ALA A 135 5.75 -4.23 13.68
CA ALA A 135 6.98 -5.01 13.75
C ALA A 135 8.24 -4.14 13.66
N PHE A 136 8.23 -3.10 12.82
CA PHE A 136 9.37 -2.19 12.71
C PHE A 136 9.24 -0.92 13.57
N LEU A 137 8.03 -0.42 13.84
CA LEU A 137 7.86 0.82 14.61
C LEU A 137 8.21 0.63 16.08
N ILE A 138 7.79 -0.47 16.71
CA ILE A 138 8.05 -0.74 18.12
C ILE A 138 9.56 -0.70 18.41
N PRO A 139 10.43 -1.47 17.72
CA PRO A 139 11.87 -1.43 17.98
C PRO A 139 12.51 -0.07 17.66
N ALA A 140 12.04 0.62 16.61
CA ALA A 140 12.57 1.93 16.24
C ALA A 140 12.26 3.01 17.29
N ILE A 141 11.04 3.01 17.83
CA ILE A 141 10.63 3.91 18.92
C ILE A 141 11.44 3.62 20.18
N GLU A 142 11.53 2.35 20.57
CA GLU A 142 12.29 1.92 21.76
C GLU A 142 13.77 2.24 21.66
N LEU A 143 14.37 2.09 20.48
CA LEU A 143 15.76 2.48 20.23
C LEU A 143 15.98 3.97 20.55
N LEU A 144 15.11 4.86 20.03
CA LEU A 144 15.24 6.30 20.25
C LEU A 144 14.86 6.69 21.69
N TYR A 145 13.88 6.04 22.29
CA TYR A 145 13.49 6.24 23.67
C TYR A 145 14.62 5.87 24.64
N LYS A 146 15.25 4.68 24.50
CA LYS A 146 16.39 4.23 25.31
C LYS A 146 17.61 5.13 25.13
N LEU A 147 17.82 5.69 23.94
CA LEU A 147 18.88 6.68 23.65
C LEU A 147 18.55 8.10 24.15
N LYS A 148 17.37 8.31 24.75
CA LYS A 148 16.88 9.62 25.19
C LYS A 148 16.99 10.68 24.09
N PHE A 149 16.51 10.31 22.88
CA PHE A 149 16.58 11.20 21.73
C PHE A 149 15.71 12.44 21.94
N MET A 150 16.24 13.59 21.55
CA MET A 150 15.60 14.90 21.72
C MET A 150 15.49 15.61 20.37
N PRO A 151 14.59 16.59 20.19
CA PRO A 151 14.49 17.35 18.93
C PRO A 151 15.82 17.94 18.46
N ARG A 152 16.67 18.42 19.37
CA ARG A 152 18.02 18.96 19.06
C ARG A 152 18.97 17.95 18.44
N ASN A 153 18.70 16.65 18.56
CA ASN A 153 19.50 15.59 17.93
C ASN A 153 19.17 15.43 16.44
N GLY A 154 18.09 16.05 15.96
CA GLY A 154 17.59 15.90 14.60
C GLY A 154 16.87 14.56 14.38
N THR A 155 17.04 13.99 13.20
CA THR A 155 16.36 12.74 12.83
C THR A 155 17.15 11.51 13.24
N GLY A 156 16.51 10.68 14.06
CA GLY A 156 17.05 9.42 14.57
C GLY A 156 16.53 8.20 13.82
N CYS A 157 15.31 8.27 13.28
CA CYS A 157 14.72 7.21 12.48
C CYS A 157 14.10 7.80 11.20
N VAL A 158 14.36 7.15 10.06
CA VAL A 158 13.71 7.45 8.78
C VAL A 158 13.00 6.21 8.29
N ILE A 159 11.74 6.38 7.91
CA ILE A 159 10.89 5.34 7.33
C ILE A 159 10.57 5.75 5.89
N ILE A 160 10.95 4.93 4.92
CA ILE A 160 10.73 5.18 3.51
C ILE A 160 9.59 4.28 3.02
N SER A 161 8.55 4.89 2.45
CA SER A 161 7.39 4.20 1.89
C SER A 161 7.19 4.57 0.41
N PRO A 162 6.71 3.67 -0.45
CA PRO A 162 6.64 3.86 -1.90
C PRO A 162 5.68 4.97 -2.34
N THR A 163 4.57 5.14 -1.62
CA THR A 163 3.49 6.04 -2.02
C THR A 163 3.12 7.02 -0.90
N ARG A 164 2.44 8.11 -1.28
CA ARG A 164 1.94 9.11 -0.31
C ARG A 164 0.93 8.49 0.64
N GLU A 165 0.04 7.66 0.11
CA GLU A 165 -1.04 7.02 0.84
C GLU A 165 -0.47 6.10 1.93
N LEU A 166 0.51 5.26 1.58
CA LEU A 166 1.16 4.38 2.55
C LEU A 166 1.97 5.19 3.58
N SER A 167 2.66 6.26 3.14
CA SER A 167 3.36 7.16 4.07
C SER A 167 2.40 7.81 5.07
N MET A 168 1.20 8.23 4.64
CA MET A 168 0.18 8.78 5.54
C MET A 168 -0.37 7.73 6.50
N GLN A 169 -0.61 6.49 6.05
CA GLN A 169 -1.06 5.39 6.91
C GLN A 169 -0.01 5.07 7.97
N THR A 170 1.24 4.90 7.57
CA THR A 170 2.35 4.64 8.49
C THR A 170 2.54 5.79 9.48
N TYR A 171 2.42 7.04 9.01
CA TYR A 171 2.51 8.23 9.87
C TYR A 171 1.38 8.29 10.90
N GLY A 172 0.16 7.88 10.55
CA GLY A 172 -0.95 7.76 11.50
C GLY A 172 -0.60 6.80 12.64
N VAL A 173 -0.08 5.62 12.33
CA VAL A 173 0.37 4.64 13.34
C VAL A 173 1.52 5.19 14.19
N VAL A 174 2.48 5.90 13.59
CA VAL A 174 3.56 6.58 14.34
C VAL A 174 2.99 7.58 15.34
N ALA A 175 2.02 8.41 14.92
CA ALA A 175 1.41 9.40 15.79
C ALA A 175 0.68 8.78 16.99
N GLU A 176 -0.07 7.69 16.76
CA GLU A 176 -0.77 6.94 17.81
C GLU A 176 0.21 6.27 18.79
N LEU A 177 1.28 5.63 18.30
CA LEU A 177 2.29 4.99 19.14
C LEU A 177 3.09 5.98 19.98
N LEU A 178 3.31 7.19 19.45
CA LEU A 178 4.08 8.24 20.14
C LEU A 178 3.24 9.09 21.08
N GLU A 179 1.96 8.81 21.22
CA GLU A 179 1.12 9.50 22.20
C GLU A 179 1.65 9.25 23.61
N GLY A 180 2.08 10.33 24.27
CA GLY A 180 2.75 10.29 25.58
C GLY A 180 4.27 10.21 25.54
N HIS A 181 4.89 9.97 24.37
CA HIS A 181 6.34 10.07 24.20
C HIS A 181 6.79 11.52 23.98
N SER A 182 8.03 11.84 24.37
CA SER A 182 8.67 13.14 24.08
C SER A 182 9.31 13.21 22.69
N LEU A 183 9.24 12.14 21.91
CA LEU A 183 9.81 12.06 20.56
C LEU A 183 8.97 12.86 19.56
N THR A 184 9.64 13.68 18.76
CA THR A 184 8.99 14.43 17.68
C THR A 184 8.89 13.57 16.42
N HIS A 185 7.80 13.73 15.68
CA HIS A 185 7.58 12.98 14.44
C HIS A 185 7.12 13.89 13.30
N GLY A 186 7.38 13.48 12.08
CA GLY A 186 7.03 14.23 10.88
C GLY A 186 6.79 13.37 9.66
N LEU A 187 6.05 13.94 8.71
CA LEU A 187 5.78 13.36 7.40
C LEU A 187 6.25 14.33 6.32
N ILE A 188 7.01 13.83 5.36
CA ILE A 188 7.39 14.55 4.14
C ILE A 188 7.03 13.73 2.90
N MET A 189 6.35 14.35 1.94
CA MET A 189 5.91 13.65 0.73
C MET A 189 5.75 14.61 -0.44
N GLY A 190 5.90 14.10 -1.65
CA GLY A 190 5.69 14.88 -2.87
C GLY A 190 4.28 15.50 -2.90
N GLY A 191 4.16 16.73 -3.39
CA GLY A 191 2.88 17.45 -3.48
C GLY A 191 2.48 18.25 -2.24
N ALA A 192 3.14 18.05 -1.09
CA ALA A 192 2.96 18.89 0.08
C ALA A 192 3.83 20.16 -0.01
N ASN A 193 3.55 21.12 0.87
CA ASN A 193 4.30 22.39 0.92
C ASN A 193 5.74 22.16 1.42
N ARG A 194 6.71 22.21 0.50
CA ARG A 194 8.13 21.98 0.77
C ARG A 194 8.71 22.88 1.83
N GLN A 195 8.33 24.15 1.82
CA GLN A 195 8.87 25.14 2.76
C GLN A 195 8.40 24.89 4.19
N ALA A 196 7.14 24.50 4.36
CA ALA A 196 6.60 24.09 5.65
C ALA A 196 7.28 22.81 6.19
N GLU A 197 7.59 21.86 5.29
CA GLU A 197 8.35 20.66 5.65
C GLU A 197 9.78 21.00 6.09
N ALA A 198 10.49 21.88 5.34
CA ALA A 198 11.83 22.33 5.70
C ALA A 198 11.86 22.98 7.08
N GLN A 199 10.88 23.86 7.39
CA GLN A 199 10.77 24.48 8.71
C GLN A 199 10.54 23.45 9.83
N LYS A 200 9.74 22.40 9.59
CA LYS A 200 9.55 21.32 10.58
C LYS A 200 10.84 20.54 10.79
N LEU A 201 11.55 20.19 9.72
CA LEU A 201 12.83 19.48 9.78
C LEU A 201 13.87 20.28 10.56
N GLY A 202 13.94 21.59 10.37
CA GLY A 202 14.84 22.49 11.12
C GLY A 202 14.55 22.56 12.61
N LYS A 203 13.29 22.40 13.04
CA LYS A 203 12.92 22.32 14.46
C LYS A 203 13.33 20.99 15.13
N GLY A 204 13.70 20.00 14.35
CA GLY A 204 14.08 18.67 14.81
C GLY A 204 12.91 17.68 14.82
N VAL A 205 12.96 16.73 13.91
CA VAL A 205 12.02 15.60 13.77
C VAL A 205 12.78 14.33 14.09
N ASN A 206 12.43 13.62 15.17
CA ASN A 206 13.13 12.42 15.60
C ASN A 206 12.76 11.20 14.76
N ILE A 207 11.48 11.03 14.44
CA ILE A 207 10.97 9.95 13.56
C ILE A 207 10.33 10.58 12.33
N LEU A 208 10.88 10.27 11.17
CA LEU A 208 10.47 10.85 9.89
C LEU A 208 9.91 9.76 8.97
N VAL A 209 8.68 9.93 8.52
CA VAL A 209 8.09 9.12 7.44
C VAL A 209 8.20 9.90 6.14
N ALA A 210 8.62 9.24 5.06
CA ALA A 210 8.93 9.92 3.81
C ALA A 210 8.65 9.09 2.56
N THR A 211 8.33 9.77 1.44
CA THR A 211 8.45 9.18 0.10
C THR A 211 9.86 9.43 -0.48
N PRO A 212 10.41 8.52 -1.32
CA PRO A 212 11.80 8.59 -1.77
C PRO A 212 12.20 9.94 -2.37
N GLY A 213 11.51 10.42 -3.40
CA GLY A 213 11.88 11.64 -4.12
C GLY A 213 11.87 12.90 -3.22
N ARG A 214 10.91 13.04 -2.29
CA ARG A 214 10.85 14.18 -1.38
C ARG A 214 11.94 14.09 -0.29
N LEU A 215 12.24 12.89 0.16
CA LEU A 215 13.33 12.67 1.09
C LEU A 215 14.66 13.07 0.49
N LEU A 216 14.94 12.64 -0.75
CA LEU A 216 16.15 13.00 -1.47
C LEU A 216 16.27 14.51 -1.66
N ASP A 217 15.18 15.19 -2.07
CA ASP A 217 15.16 16.64 -2.22
C ASP A 217 15.55 17.34 -0.91
N HIS A 218 14.99 16.93 0.23
CA HIS A 218 15.34 17.54 1.52
C HIS A 218 16.78 17.20 1.96
N LEU A 219 17.27 15.98 1.71
CA LEU A 219 18.66 15.61 2.02
C LEU A 219 19.68 16.43 1.24
N GLN A 220 19.34 16.82 0.02
CA GLN A 220 20.23 17.60 -0.87
C GLN A 220 20.09 19.11 -0.65
N ASN A 221 18.90 19.62 -0.38
CA ASN A 221 18.57 21.04 -0.53
C ASN A 221 18.07 21.72 0.76
N THR A 222 18.04 21.04 1.91
CA THR A 222 17.60 21.63 3.19
C THR A 222 18.73 21.55 4.20
N GLN A 223 19.43 22.67 4.40
CA GLN A 223 20.64 22.74 5.26
C GLN A 223 20.36 22.38 6.71
N GLU A 224 19.18 22.75 7.23
CA GLU A 224 18.77 22.52 8.61
C GLU A 224 18.32 21.07 8.86
N PHE A 225 18.22 20.24 7.81
CA PHE A 225 17.81 18.84 7.94
C PHE A 225 18.95 17.99 8.50
N MET A 226 18.91 17.78 9.81
CA MET A 226 19.98 17.08 10.53
C MET A 226 19.73 15.56 10.57
N VAL A 227 20.44 14.80 9.72
CA VAL A 227 20.39 13.32 9.67
C VAL A 227 21.68 12.66 10.19
N LYS A 228 22.70 13.41 10.60
CA LYS A 228 24.00 12.87 11.05
C LYS A 228 23.91 11.92 12.23
N ASN A 229 22.87 12.03 13.03
CA ASN A 229 22.63 11.19 14.21
C ASN A 229 21.67 10.04 13.93
N LEU A 230 21.37 9.72 12.67
CA LEU A 230 20.47 8.64 12.31
C LEU A 230 20.90 7.31 12.95
N LYS A 231 19.97 6.63 13.60
CA LYS A 231 20.16 5.34 14.29
C LYS A 231 19.43 4.20 13.62
N CYS A 232 18.32 4.50 12.94
CA CYS A 232 17.47 3.52 12.28
C CYS A 232 17.03 3.97 10.91
N LEU A 233 17.09 3.08 9.93
CA LEU A 233 16.51 3.24 8.60
C LEU A 233 15.54 2.09 8.35
N ILE A 234 14.32 2.42 7.95
CA ILE A 234 13.29 1.45 7.61
C ILE A 234 12.90 1.68 6.15
N ILE A 235 12.90 0.61 5.36
CA ILE A 235 12.47 0.60 3.96
C ILE A 235 11.28 -0.35 3.88
N ASP A 236 10.08 0.21 3.72
CA ASP A 236 8.84 -0.56 3.64
C ASP A 236 8.37 -0.71 2.20
N GLU A 237 7.87 -1.90 1.83
CA GLU A 237 7.48 -2.28 0.47
C GLU A 237 8.60 -1.97 -0.56
N ALA A 238 9.79 -2.49 -0.31
CA ALA A 238 10.98 -2.25 -1.11
C ALA A 238 10.80 -2.62 -2.59
N ASP A 239 10.13 -3.74 -2.88
CA ASP A 239 9.75 -4.16 -4.22
C ASP A 239 8.92 -3.08 -4.93
N ARG A 240 7.94 -2.53 -4.26
CA ARG A 240 7.07 -1.49 -4.82
C ARG A 240 7.78 -0.16 -5.03
N ILE A 241 8.73 0.21 -4.15
CA ILE A 241 9.61 1.38 -4.36
C ILE A 241 10.35 1.24 -5.69
N LEU A 242 10.91 0.06 -5.97
CA LEU A 242 11.66 -0.23 -7.17
C LEU A 242 10.79 -0.35 -8.42
N ASP A 243 9.58 -0.92 -8.30
CA ASP A 243 8.60 -1.02 -9.40
C ASP A 243 8.09 0.34 -9.86
N ILE A 244 7.96 1.30 -8.95
CA ILE A 244 7.59 2.70 -9.28
C ILE A 244 8.75 3.41 -10.00
N GLY A 245 9.99 2.91 -9.87
CA GLY A 245 11.16 3.46 -10.55
C GLY A 245 12.07 4.33 -9.67
N PHE A 246 11.95 4.28 -8.34
CA PHE A 246 12.78 5.04 -7.39
C PHE A 246 14.14 4.41 -7.10
N GLU A 247 14.67 3.61 -8.01
CA GLU A 247 15.96 2.93 -7.81
C GLU A 247 17.12 3.91 -7.65
N GLN A 248 17.18 4.93 -8.51
CA GLN A 248 18.24 5.94 -8.47
C GLN A 248 18.17 6.82 -7.22
N GLU A 249 16.96 7.24 -6.84
CA GLU A 249 16.72 8.02 -5.63
C GLU A 249 17.14 7.24 -4.39
N MET A 250 16.79 5.95 -4.31
CA MET A 250 17.20 5.09 -3.19
C MET A 250 18.71 4.95 -3.08
N GLN A 251 19.42 4.77 -4.20
CA GLN A 251 20.88 4.73 -4.21
C GLN A 251 21.50 6.04 -3.68
N GLN A 252 20.98 7.19 -4.09
CA GLN A 252 21.46 8.50 -3.63
C GLN A 252 21.14 8.72 -2.15
N ILE A 253 19.93 8.38 -1.70
CA ILE A 253 19.52 8.46 -0.30
C ILE A 253 20.48 7.65 0.58
N LEU A 254 20.75 6.40 0.22
CA LEU A 254 21.62 5.51 0.98
C LEU A 254 23.06 6.02 1.07
N ARG A 255 23.56 6.71 0.01
CA ARG A 255 24.90 7.34 0.01
C ARG A 255 24.97 8.56 0.93
N LEU A 256 23.88 9.31 1.09
CA LEU A 256 23.81 10.50 1.93
C LEU A 256 23.57 10.19 3.42
N MET A 257 23.12 8.98 3.74
CA MET A 257 22.82 8.58 5.11
C MET A 257 24.05 7.99 5.84
N PRO A 258 24.17 8.20 7.17
CA PRO A 258 25.22 7.59 7.99
C PRO A 258 25.22 6.07 7.85
N LYS A 259 26.43 5.47 7.72
CA LYS A 259 26.57 4.02 7.60
C LYS A 259 26.31 3.28 8.91
N LYS A 260 26.69 3.86 10.05
CA LYS A 260 26.49 3.26 11.38
C LYS A 260 25.05 3.45 11.83
N ARG A 261 24.16 2.57 11.42
CA ARG A 261 22.74 2.54 11.76
C ARG A 261 22.22 1.10 11.76
N GLN A 262 21.09 0.88 12.40
CA GLN A 262 20.29 -0.33 12.19
C GLN A 262 19.44 -0.13 10.92
N THR A 263 19.33 -1.16 10.10
CA THR A 263 18.50 -1.11 8.89
C THR A 263 17.49 -2.25 8.90
N MET A 264 16.24 -1.92 8.62
CA MET A 264 15.12 -2.86 8.51
C MET A 264 14.52 -2.70 7.10
N LEU A 265 14.50 -3.78 6.33
CA LEU A 265 13.92 -3.80 4.99
C LEU A 265 12.78 -4.81 4.94
N PHE A 266 11.63 -4.37 4.45
CA PHE A 266 10.45 -5.20 4.26
C PHE A 266 10.04 -5.22 2.80
N SER A 267 9.79 -6.42 2.26
CA SER A 267 9.34 -6.65 0.89
C SER A 267 8.38 -7.83 0.84
N ALA A 268 7.42 -7.80 -0.08
CA ALA A 268 6.55 -8.94 -0.33
C ALA A 268 7.17 -9.93 -1.31
N THR A 269 8.07 -9.46 -2.18
CA THR A 269 8.71 -10.28 -3.22
C THR A 269 10.23 -10.16 -3.15
N GLN A 270 10.93 -11.24 -3.51
CA GLN A 270 12.37 -11.27 -3.71
C GLN A 270 12.66 -11.21 -5.21
N THR A 271 13.17 -10.07 -5.65
CA THR A 271 13.62 -9.86 -7.02
C THR A 271 15.10 -9.47 -7.01
N LYS A 272 15.82 -9.66 -8.13
CA LYS A 272 17.22 -9.25 -8.24
C LYS A 272 17.43 -7.77 -7.85
N LYS A 273 16.50 -6.88 -8.19
CA LYS A 273 16.58 -5.46 -7.80
C LYS A 273 16.44 -5.26 -6.29
N VAL A 274 15.60 -6.06 -5.62
CA VAL A 274 15.48 -6.05 -4.17
C VAL A 274 16.77 -6.55 -3.52
N ASP A 275 17.37 -7.60 -4.07
CA ASP A 275 18.67 -8.11 -3.58
C ASP A 275 19.80 -7.06 -3.73
N ASP A 276 19.85 -6.35 -4.85
CA ASP A 276 20.79 -5.25 -5.07
C ASP A 276 20.59 -4.12 -4.04
N LEU A 277 19.33 -3.79 -3.71
CA LEU A 277 19.00 -2.80 -2.68
C LEU A 277 19.40 -3.29 -1.29
N ILE A 278 19.17 -4.57 -0.96
CA ILE A 278 19.58 -5.21 0.29
C ILE A 278 21.10 -5.08 0.49
N GLN A 279 21.89 -5.42 -0.54
CA GLN A 279 23.36 -5.32 -0.48
C GLN A 279 23.86 -3.89 -0.25
N MET A 280 23.15 -2.89 -0.75
CA MET A 280 23.50 -1.48 -0.54
C MET A 280 23.04 -0.94 0.82
N ALA A 281 21.89 -1.39 1.31
CA ALA A 281 21.25 -0.83 2.51
C ALA A 281 21.71 -1.49 3.80
N LEU A 282 21.99 -2.80 3.79
CA LEU A 282 22.34 -3.62 4.93
C LEU A 282 23.85 -3.83 4.95
N HIS A 283 24.49 -3.59 6.10
CA HIS A 283 25.94 -3.63 6.22
C HIS A 283 26.49 -4.90 6.92
N LYS A 284 25.61 -5.70 7.52
CA LYS A 284 25.92 -6.95 8.18
C LYS A 284 25.02 -8.02 7.59
N GLU A 285 25.35 -9.29 7.85
CA GLU A 285 24.41 -10.37 7.51
C GLU A 285 23.07 -10.11 8.20
N PRO A 286 22.03 -9.69 7.45
CA PRO A 286 20.75 -9.40 8.04
C PRO A 286 20.09 -10.69 8.51
N MET A 287 19.34 -10.61 9.60
CA MET A 287 18.43 -11.68 9.94
C MET A 287 17.31 -11.71 8.90
N PHE A 288 17.09 -12.87 8.29
CA PHE A 288 15.95 -13.11 7.42
C PHE A 288 14.76 -13.59 8.25
N VAL A 289 13.63 -12.92 8.12
CA VAL A 289 12.36 -13.34 8.71
C VAL A 289 11.32 -13.43 7.59
N GLY A 290 10.96 -14.66 7.22
CA GLY A 290 9.84 -14.97 6.34
C GLY A 290 8.63 -15.39 7.16
N VAL A 291 7.46 -14.93 6.75
CA VAL A 291 6.20 -15.57 7.11
C VAL A 291 5.83 -16.41 5.90
N ASP A 292 6.15 -17.69 5.99
CA ASP A 292 5.81 -18.66 4.96
C ASP A 292 4.30 -18.86 4.97
N ASP A 293 3.63 -18.26 4.02
CA ASP A 293 2.34 -18.75 3.60
C ASP A 293 2.61 -20.04 2.79
N ASP A 294 2.59 -21.19 3.46
CA ASP A 294 2.54 -22.54 2.83
C ASP A 294 1.30 -22.73 1.94
N SER A 295 0.50 -21.69 1.76
CA SER A 295 -0.62 -21.70 0.85
C SER A 295 -0.16 -21.26 -0.54
N ASP A 296 -0.19 -22.17 -1.51
CA ASP A 296 -0.15 -21.91 -2.97
C ASP A 296 -1.21 -20.90 -3.44
N MET A 297 -2.02 -20.37 -2.53
CA MET A 297 -3.09 -19.43 -2.81
C MET A 297 -2.60 -17.98 -2.73
N ALA A 298 -2.50 -17.35 -3.88
CA ALA A 298 -2.12 -15.94 -4.02
C ALA A 298 -3.11 -14.95 -3.35
N THR A 299 -4.23 -15.40 -2.82
CA THR A 299 -5.32 -14.57 -2.28
C THR A 299 -5.72 -15.03 -0.88
N VAL A 300 -6.23 -14.06 -0.10
CA VAL A 300 -6.68 -14.29 1.28
C VAL A 300 -7.79 -15.33 1.31
N GLU A 301 -7.70 -16.30 2.24
CA GLU A 301 -8.78 -17.25 2.53
C GLU A 301 -10.12 -16.52 2.75
N GLY A 302 -11.19 -17.00 2.10
CA GLY A 302 -12.51 -16.38 2.18
C GLY A 302 -12.80 -15.30 1.14
N LEU A 303 -11.83 -14.90 0.30
CA LEU A 303 -12.11 -14.03 -0.84
C LEU A 303 -12.77 -14.82 -1.96
N GLN A 304 -14.05 -14.57 -2.19
CA GLN A 304 -14.75 -15.10 -3.36
C GLN A 304 -14.37 -14.32 -4.60
N GLN A 305 -13.75 -14.99 -5.56
CA GLN A 305 -13.33 -14.41 -6.82
C GLN A 305 -14.19 -14.94 -7.97
N GLY A 306 -14.47 -14.08 -8.93
CA GLY A 306 -15.17 -14.43 -10.15
C GLY A 306 -14.72 -13.54 -11.30
N TYR A 307 -14.83 -14.04 -12.52
CA TYR A 307 -14.57 -13.26 -13.72
C TYR A 307 -15.71 -13.42 -14.73
N VAL A 308 -15.86 -12.42 -15.60
CA VAL A 308 -16.83 -12.43 -16.67
C VAL A 308 -16.14 -12.15 -17.99
N VAL A 309 -16.25 -13.08 -18.94
CA VAL A 309 -15.77 -12.89 -20.31
C VAL A 309 -16.87 -12.21 -21.12
N CYS A 310 -16.57 -11.03 -21.65
CA CYS A 310 -17.53 -10.30 -22.50
C CYS A 310 -16.78 -9.45 -23.55
N PRO A 311 -17.41 -9.17 -24.72
CA PRO A 311 -16.89 -8.24 -25.71
C PRO A 311 -16.65 -6.85 -25.10
N SER A 312 -15.59 -6.15 -25.56
CA SER A 312 -15.19 -4.84 -25.02
C SER A 312 -16.31 -3.80 -25.06
N GLU A 313 -17.13 -3.80 -26.09
CA GLU A 313 -18.28 -2.91 -26.28
C GLU A 313 -19.40 -3.15 -25.24
N LYS A 314 -19.47 -4.33 -24.64
CA LYS A 314 -20.47 -4.69 -23.62
C LYS A 314 -19.96 -4.47 -22.18
N ARG A 315 -18.67 -4.13 -21.97
CA ARG A 315 -18.09 -3.96 -20.62
C ARG A 315 -18.80 -2.89 -19.80
N PHE A 316 -19.12 -1.75 -20.43
CA PHE A 316 -19.83 -0.68 -19.73
C PHE A 316 -21.26 -1.11 -19.33
N LEU A 317 -21.98 -1.80 -20.22
CA LEU A 317 -23.33 -2.28 -19.94
C LEU A 317 -23.32 -3.32 -18.80
N LEU A 318 -22.31 -4.19 -18.79
CA LEU A 318 -22.10 -5.15 -17.71
C LEU A 318 -21.86 -4.44 -16.38
N LEU A 319 -20.94 -3.47 -16.33
CA LEU A 319 -20.65 -2.69 -15.15
C LEU A 319 -21.90 -1.95 -14.64
N PHE A 320 -22.62 -1.27 -15.51
CA PHE A 320 -23.85 -0.57 -15.17
C PHE A 320 -24.90 -1.51 -14.58
N THR A 321 -25.10 -2.68 -15.21
CA THR A 321 -26.08 -3.67 -14.76
C THR A 321 -25.69 -4.24 -13.40
N PHE A 322 -24.40 -4.51 -13.18
CA PHE A 322 -23.87 -5.00 -11.92
C PHE A 322 -24.09 -3.98 -10.78
N LEU A 323 -23.70 -2.73 -11.01
CA LEU A 323 -23.89 -1.65 -10.04
C LEU A 323 -25.37 -1.40 -9.72
N LYS A 324 -26.24 -1.41 -10.75
CA LYS A 324 -27.68 -1.25 -10.58
C LYS A 324 -28.29 -2.35 -9.72
N LYS A 325 -27.85 -3.62 -9.90
CA LYS A 325 -28.32 -4.76 -9.10
C LYS A 325 -27.77 -4.76 -7.66
N ASN A 326 -26.64 -4.10 -7.41
CA ASN A 326 -25.96 -4.10 -6.11
C ASN A 326 -26.00 -2.73 -5.41
N ARG A 327 -27.02 -1.90 -5.65
CA ARG A 327 -27.13 -0.54 -5.07
C ARG A 327 -27.05 -0.50 -3.53
N ASN A 328 -27.46 -1.56 -2.86
CA ASN A 328 -27.47 -1.66 -1.40
C ASN A 328 -26.16 -2.21 -0.83
N LYS A 329 -25.16 -2.49 -1.68
CA LYS A 329 -23.86 -3.00 -1.28
C LYS A 329 -22.78 -1.93 -1.46
N LYS A 330 -21.73 -1.97 -0.62
CA LYS A 330 -20.53 -1.18 -0.85
C LYS A 330 -19.76 -1.81 -2.01
N VAL A 331 -19.62 -1.10 -3.11
CA VAL A 331 -18.93 -1.55 -4.31
C VAL A 331 -17.80 -0.57 -4.63
N MET A 332 -16.60 -1.08 -4.88
CA MET A 332 -15.47 -0.30 -5.37
C MET A 332 -15.06 -0.85 -6.75
N VAL A 333 -14.93 0.05 -7.74
CA VAL A 333 -14.57 -0.30 -9.11
C VAL A 333 -13.19 0.28 -9.42
N PHE A 334 -12.25 -0.59 -9.80
CA PHE A 334 -10.92 -0.18 -10.23
C PHE A 334 -10.86 -0.07 -11.75
N LEU A 335 -10.25 0.99 -12.24
CA LEU A 335 -10.07 1.28 -13.66
C LEU A 335 -8.59 1.57 -13.94
N SER A 336 -8.16 1.37 -15.19
CA SER A 336 -6.75 1.39 -15.59
C SER A 336 -6.08 2.78 -15.58
N SER A 337 -6.84 3.88 -15.54
CA SER A 337 -6.28 5.24 -15.55
C SER A 337 -7.21 6.27 -14.94
N CYS A 338 -6.65 7.38 -14.45
CA CYS A 338 -7.41 8.53 -13.94
C CYS A 338 -8.44 9.06 -14.95
N ASN A 339 -8.09 9.10 -16.23
CA ASN A 339 -9.03 9.52 -17.27
C ASN A 339 -10.19 8.54 -17.44
N SER A 340 -9.94 7.25 -17.29
CA SER A 340 -11.01 6.23 -17.31
C SER A 340 -11.92 6.38 -16.09
N VAL A 341 -11.37 6.65 -14.91
CA VAL A 341 -12.17 6.92 -13.69
C VAL A 341 -13.06 8.13 -13.89
N LYS A 342 -12.53 9.27 -14.36
CA LYS A 342 -13.29 10.49 -14.63
C LYS A 342 -14.43 10.23 -15.62
N PHE A 343 -14.11 9.59 -16.73
CA PHE A 343 -15.11 9.28 -17.77
C PHE A 343 -16.26 8.42 -17.22
N HIS A 344 -15.94 7.33 -16.49
CA HIS A 344 -16.97 6.46 -15.94
C HIS A 344 -17.78 7.14 -14.84
N HIS A 345 -17.14 7.95 -13.99
CA HIS A 345 -17.80 8.74 -12.97
C HIS A 345 -18.82 9.71 -13.57
N GLU A 346 -18.41 10.50 -14.57
CA GLU A 346 -19.31 11.46 -15.25
C GLU A 346 -20.45 10.72 -15.96
N LEU A 347 -20.15 9.63 -16.66
CA LEU A 347 -21.14 8.87 -17.41
C LEU A 347 -22.17 8.19 -16.50
N LEU A 348 -21.73 7.55 -15.40
CA LEU A 348 -22.62 6.88 -14.45
C LEU A 348 -23.53 7.88 -13.74
N ASN A 349 -23.01 9.03 -13.30
CA ASN A 349 -23.83 10.09 -12.72
C ASN A 349 -24.82 10.70 -13.74
N TYR A 350 -24.41 10.80 -15.00
CA TYR A 350 -25.30 11.31 -16.07
C TYR A 350 -26.50 10.40 -16.33
N ILE A 351 -26.37 9.10 -16.12
CA ILE A 351 -27.45 8.11 -16.32
C ILE A 351 -28.15 7.73 -15.00
N ASP A 352 -28.16 8.62 -14.02
CA ASP A 352 -28.85 8.49 -12.73
C ASP A 352 -28.38 7.30 -11.88
N LEU A 353 -27.09 6.95 -11.96
CA LEU A 353 -26.45 6.04 -11.05
C LEU A 353 -25.37 6.80 -10.26
N PRO A 354 -25.71 7.34 -9.07
CA PRO A 354 -24.79 8.18 -8.31
C PRO A 354 -23.59 7.38 -7.80
N VAL A 355 -22.39 7.85 -8.15
CA VAL A 355 -21.11 7.28 -7.74
C VAL A 355 -20.14 8.40 -7.37
N SER A 356 -19.19 8.11 -6.49
CA SER A 356 -18.06 8.98 -6.19
C SER A 356 -16.78 8.45 -6.87
N CYS A 357 -15.84 9.32 -7.19
CA CYS A 357 -14.54 8.92 -7.75
C CYS A 357 -13.38 9.33 -6.84
N ILE A 358 -12.33 8.50 -6.87
CA ILE A 358 -11.04 8.75 -6.23
C ILE A 358 -9.95 8.48 -7.27
N HIS A 359 -9.03 9.43 -7.49
CA HIS A 359 -7.96 9.29 -8.48
C HIS A 359 -6.81 10.29 -8.20
#